data_cac868d8fd30c992594f681567f74564
#
_entry.id   cac868d8fd30c992594f681567f74564
#
_cell.length_a   1.000
_cell.length_b   1.000
_cell.length_c   1.000
_cell.angle_alpha   90.00
_cell.angle_beta   90.00
_cell.angle_gamma   90.00
#
_symmetry.space_group_name_H-M   'P 1'
#
loop_
_entity.id
_entity.type
_entity.pdbx_description
1 polymer ?
#
loop_
_entity_poly.entity_id
_entity_poly.type
_entity_poly.pdbx_seq_one_letter_code
_entity_poly.pdbx_strand_id
1 'polypeptide(L)'
;MFSGYMHDGKPLNGGSHNSDYNMQDGWNSAMWTHMYSYIFPQIYQSENATRNTHPALFGITKILKVEAMHRVTDYYGPIIYKNFNAEKHYRPDKQEDVYYEFFNELDSAVVALTNYIDEKPESNGFARFDILLDGKYASWVKFANSLRLRLAMRIASVAPDKACAEIQKIKENDYGFFEAETGGAIVSTKSGYTNPLGELNRVWNETYMSANMESILVGYDDPRLGAYFEHCTDEALKGQYRGIRQGTCFAHSHYSGLSKLFVLQSTDAPLMTASEVWFLRAEAALRGWTDEDEEACYRNGVTTSFHQWGIYGVEDYLKSELTASDFIDTYDEENNIEARCKVTPKWNPQDDKETKLEKIITQKWIA
;
A
#
# COMPACT_ATOMS: atom_id res chain seq x y z
N MET A 1 -6.30 -5.64 8.88
CA MET A 1 -7.52 -5.46 9.69
C MET A 1 -8.07 -4.04 9.55
N PHE A 2 -7.42 -2.98 10.01
CA PHE A 2 -7.95 -1.60 9.90
C PHE A 2 -8.22 -1.10 8.47
N SER A 3 -7.53 -1.63 7.48
CA SER A 3 -7.79 -1.36 6.06
C SER A 3 -9.06 -2.02 5.50
N GLY A 4 -9.71 -2.87 6.28
CA GLY A 4 -10.89 -3.59 5.83
C GLY A 4 -10.63 -4.82 4.98
N TYR A 5 -9.38 -5.26 4.80
CA TYR A 5 -9.06 -6.44 3.98
C TYR A 5 -9.30 -7.76 4.71
N MET A 6 -8.96 -7.81 5.99
CA MET A 6 -8.86 -9.05 6.76
C MET A 6 -9.54 -8.93 8.12
N HIS A 7 -9.96 -10.10 8.64
CA HIS A 7 -10.42 -10.33 10.00
C HIS A 7 -9.54 -11.39 10.67
N ASP A 8 -9.33 -11.30 11.98
CA ASP A 8 -8.53 -12.28 12.74
C ASP A 8 -9.26 -13.59 13.04
N GLY A 9 -10.58 -13.62 12.94
CA GLY A 9 -11.41 -14.84 13.01
C GLY A 9 -11.40 -15.57 14.36
N LYS A 10 -10.61 -15.11 15.32
CA LYS A 10 -10.55 -15.68 16.67
C LYS A 10 -10.03 -14.65 17.66
N PRO A 11 -10.36 -14.78 18.97
CA PRO A 11 -9.76 -13.97 20.00
C PRO A 11 -8.26 -14.16 20.06
N LEU A 12 -7.52 -13.07 20.06
CA LEU A 12 -6.09 -13.07 20.23
C LEU A 12 -5.75 -12.74 21.69
N ASN A 13 -4.65 -13.25 22.21
CA ASN A 13 -3.99 -12.87 23.47
C ASN A 13 -4.96 -12.41 24.58
N GLY A 14 -5.77 -13.33 25.11
CA GLY A 14 -6.68 -13.06 26.23
C GLY A 14 -8.03 -12.44 25.85
N GLY A 15 -8.46 -12.59 24.61
CA GLY A 15 -9.79 -12.17 24.14
C GLY A 15 -9.81 -10.82 23.42
N SER A 16 -8.65 -10.30 23.04
CA SER A 16 -8.57 -9.06 22.26
C SER A 16 -8.73 -9.30 20.78
N HIS A 17 -9.47 -8.42 20.11
CA HIS A 17 -9.71 -8.43 18.69
C HIS A 17 -9.53 -7.02 18.11
N ASN A 18 -8.50 -6.79 17.31
CA ASN A 18 -8.35 -5.51 16.61
C ASN A 18 -9.45 -5.31 15.57
N SER A 19 -9.91 -6.37 14.92
CA SER A 19 -11.03 -6.33 13.96
C SER A 19 -12.39 -6.04 14.64
N ASP A 20 -12.50 -6.24 15.95
CA ASP A 20 -13.71 -5.96 16.74
C ASP A 20 -13.56 -4.68 17.58
N TYR A 21 -12.57 -3.86 17.25
CA TYR A 21 -12.26 -2.60 17.96
C TYR A 21 -11.87 -2.78 19.44
N ASN A 22 -11.62 -4.00 19.88
CA ASN A 22 -11.08 -4.32 21.20
C ASN A 22 -9.54 -4.33 21.13
N MET A 23 -8.95 -3.14 21.13
CA MET A 23 -7.54 -2.91 20.81
C MET A 23 -6.63 -3.14 22.01
N GLN A 24 -5.42 -3.65 21.74
CA GLN A 24 -4.35 -3.79 22.74
C GLN A 24 -3.28 -2.71 22.56
N ASP A 25 -2.97 -1.99 23.64
CA ASP A 25 -1.96 -0.93 23.65
C ASP A 25 -0.59 -1.42 23.21
N GLY A 26 -0.20 -2.63 23.62
CA GLY A 26 1.08 -3.23 23.21
C GLY A 26 1.21 -3.45 21.70
N TRP A 27 0.13 -3.81 21.03
CA TRP A 27 0.13 -3.96 19.58
C TRP A 27 0.05 -2.61 18.86
N ASN A 28 -0.73 -1.68 19.41
CA ASN A 28 -0.82 -0.33 18.85
C ASN A 28 0.50 0.43 18.94
N SER A 29 1.31 0.17 19.97
CA SER A 29 2.64 0.77 20.11
C SER A 29 3.76 0.00 19.36
N ALA A 30 3.49 -1.19 18.84
CA ALA A 30 4.50 -2.05 18.22
C ALA A 30 5.20 -1.39 17.03
N MET A 31 4.47 -0.71 16.15
CA MET A 31 5.06 0.01 15.03
C MET A 31 6.02 1.11 15.50
N TRP A 32 5.62 1.90 16.49
CA TRP A 32 6.48 2.92 17.09
C TRP A 32 7.77 2.31 17.61
N THR A 33 7.64 1.26 18.44
CA THR A 33 8.79 0.60 19.05
C THR A 33 9.75 0.03 18.01
N HIS A 34 9.23 -0.67 16.98
CA HIS A 34 10.07 -1.24 15.94
C HIS A 34 10.77 -0.17 15.10
N MET A 35 10.06 0.88 14.72
CA MET A 35 10.62 1.95 13.91
C MET A 35 11.73 2.70 14.63
N TYR A 36 11.52 3.07 15.89
CA TYR A 36 12.50 3.84 16.66
C TYR A 36 13.61 3.01 17.29
N SER A 37 13.40 1.71 17.54
CA SER A 37 14.43 0.85 18.12
C SER A 37 15.30 0.15 17.08
N TYR A 38 14.75 -0.17 15.90
CA TYR A 38 15.46 -1.02 14.93
C TYR A 38 15.66 -0.39 13.57
N ILE A 39 14.70 0.39 13.05
CA ILE A 39 14.73 0.88 11.68
C ILE A 39 15.39 2.27 11.61
N PHE A 40 14.88 3.25 12.32
CA PHE A 40 15.35 4.63 12.22
C PHE A 40 16.81 4.81 12.69
N PRO A 41 17.32 4.13 13.75
CA PRO A 41 18.72 4.19 14.09
C PRO A 41 19.65 3.69 12.97
N GLN A 42 19.28 2.63 12.25
CA GLN A 42 20.06 2.11 11.13
C GLN A 42 20.07 3.08 9.95
N ILE A 43 18.92 3.65 9.63
CA ILE A 43 18.81 4.70 8.62
C ILE A 43 19.69 5.90 8.97
N TYR A 44 19.63 6.38 10.22
CA TYR A 44 20.45 7.50 10.70
C TYR A 44 21.95 7.22 10.58
N GLN A 45 22.39 6.03 10.96
CA GLN A 45 23.79 5.61 10.82
C GLN A 45 24.20 5.54 9.35
N SER A 46 23.39 4.95 8.48
CA SER A 46 23.63 4.85 7.05
C SER A 46 23.71 6.25 6.40
N GLU A 47 22.78 7.14 6.75
CA GLU A 47 22.76 8.53 6.28
C GLU A 47 24.08 9.26 6.64
N ASN A 48 24.54 9.13 7.88
CA ASN A 48 25.79 9.75 8.33
C ASN A 48 27.03 9.16 7.66
N ALA A 49 27.05 7.84 7.46
CA ALA A 49 28.19 7.15 6.82
C ALA A 49 28.30 7.46 5.32
N THR A 50 27.19 7.73 4.64
CA THR A 50 27.15 7.86 3.17
C THR A 50 27.13 9.31 2.69
N ARG A 51 26.69 10.25 3.51
CA ARG A 51 26.46 11.66 3.17
C ARG A 51 27.56 12.31 2.32
N ASN A 52 28.82 12.13 2.70
CA ASN A 52 29.98 12.78 2.08
C ASN A 52 30.84 11.83 1.23
N THR A 53 30.53 10.53 1.21
CA THR A 53 31.39 9.51 0.62
C THR A 53 30.73 8.73 -0.51
N HIS A 54 29.41 8.53 -0.43
CA HIS A 54 28.63 7.71 -1.37
C HIS A 54 27.28 8.35 -1.69
N PRO A 55 27.25 9.40 -2.55
CA PRO A 55 26.04 10.20 -2.79
C PRO A 55 24.81 9.35 -3.22
N ALA A 56 25.02 8.36 -4.08
CA ALA A 56 23.91 7.50 -4.53
C ALA A 56 23.33 6.67 -3.37
N LEU A 57 24.16 6.11 -2.50
CA LEU A 57 23.70 5.37 -1.31
C LEU A 57 23.04 6.30 -0.29
N PHE A 58 23.51 7.54 -0.18
CA PHE A 58 22.86 8.57 0.62
C PHE A 58 21.45 8.86 0.09
N GLY A 59 21.29 9.02 -1.24
CA GLY A 59 19.98 9.20 -1.87
C GLY A 59 19.03 8.02 -1.60
N ILE A 60 19.50 6.78 -1.76
CA ILE A 60 18.73 5.57 -1.44
C ILE A 60 18.32 5.56 0.04
N THR A 61 19.24 5.89 0.95
CA THR A 61 18.94 5.96 2.39
C THR A 61 17.83 6.97 2.70
N LYS A 62 17.81 8.10 2.01
CA LYS A 62 16.74 9.11 2.13
C LYS A 62 15.38 8.58 1.66
N ILE A 63 15.35 7.88 0.53
CA ILE A 63 14.10 7.26 0.03
C ILE A 63 13.57 6.24 1.03
N LEU A 64 14.42 5.35 1.55
CA LEU A 64 14.05 4.37 2.56
C LEU A 64 13.58 5.00 3.86
N LYS A 65 14.20 6.12 4.27
CA LYS A 65 13.77 6.90 5.44
C LYS A 65 12.35 7.42 5.27
N VAL A 66 12.06 8.03 4.13
CA VAL A 66 10.73 8.56 3.82
C VAL A 66 9.71 7.41 3.74
N GLU A 67 10.04 6.30 3.04
CA GLU A 67 9.15 5.13 2.94
C GLU A 67 8.83 4.51 4.31
N ALA A 68 9.79 4.43 5.21
CA ALA A 68 9.55 3.92 6.54
C ALA A 68 8.71 4.88 7.40
N MET A 69 9.11 6.17 7.42
CA MET A 69 8.61 7.10 8.43
C MET A 69 7.28 7.78 8.07
N HIS A 70 6.90 7.82 6.77
CA HIS A 70 5.58 8.33 6.43
C HIS A 70 4.46 7.47 7.03
N ARG A 71 4.64 6.15 7.10
CA ARG A 71 3.69 5.24 7.73
C ARG A 71 3.54 5.51 9.23
N VAL A 72 4.64 5.89 9.89
CA VAL A 72 4.64 6.22 11.32
C VAL A 72 3.83 7.48 11.60
N THR A 73 4.07 8.55 10.83
CA THR A 73 3.30 9.79 11.01
C THR A 73 1.84 9.66 10.58
N ASP A 74 1.55 8.82 9.56
CA ASP A 74 0.17 8.53 9.15
C ASP A 74 -0.62 7.80 10.26
N TYR A 75 0.07 6.98 11.06
CA TYR A 75 -0.55 6.21 12.13
C TYR A 75 -0.65 6.98 13.45
N TYR A 76 0.40 7.75 13.81
CA TYR A 76 0.50 8.41 15.12
C TYR A 76 0.33 9.93 15.08
N GLY A 77 0.31 10.56 13.90
CA GLY A 77 0.31 12.02 13.75
C GLY A 77 1.70 12.62 13.99
N PRO A 78 1.87 13.53 14.96
CA PRO A 78 3.16 14.11 15.29
C PRO A 78 4.18 13.06 15.73
N ILE A 79 5.41 13.10 15.16
CA ILE A 79 6.48 12.14 15.43
C ILE A 79 7.83 12.82 15.66
N ILE A 80 8.77 12.12 16.27
CA ILE A 80 10.15 12.59 16.41
C ILE A 80 10.89 12.29 15.09
N TYR A 81 11.11 13.29 14.25
CA TYR A 81 11.71 13.12 12.94
C TYR A 81 12.97 13.95 12.75
N LYS A 82 12.86 15.28 12.73
CA LYS A 82 14.00 16.20 12.51
C LYS A 82 14.99 16.17 13.67
N ASN A 83 14.48 16.00 14.87
CA ASN A 83 15.27 16.00 16.10
C ASN A 83 15.63 14.60 16.60
N PHE A 84 15.55 13.58 15.74
CA PHE A 84 15.99 12.24 16.10
C PHE A 84 17.48 12.24 16.47
N ASN A 85 17.80 11.61 17.58
CA ASN A 85 19.15 11.56 18.17
C ASN A 85 19.74 12.92 18.63
N ALA A 86 18.89 13.90 18.87
CA ALA A 86 19.31 15.15 19.53
C ALA A 86 19.68 14.90 21.01
N GLU A 87 20.68 15.63 21.52
CA GLU A 87 21.21 15.41 22.89
C GLU A 87 20.22 15.75 24.01
N LYS A 88 19.17 16.52 23.74
CA LYS A 88 18.22 16.99 24.76
C LYS A 88 16.78 17.07 24.24
N HIS A 89 15.86 16.47 24.98
CA HIS A 89 14.42 16.59 24.87
C HIS A 89 13.84 16.40 23.46
N TYR A 90 13.50 15.18 23.14
CA TYR A 90 12.75 14.83 21.94
C TYR A 90 11.35 15.47 21.99
N ARG A 91 11.12 16.46 21.14
CA ARG A 91 9.78 16.98 20.89
C ARG A 91 9.31 16.44 19.56
N PRO A 92 8.07 15.91 19.49
CA PRO A 92 7.50 15.53 18.21
C PRO A 92 7.40 16.74 17.28
N ASP A 93 7.76 16.54 16.03
CA ASP A 93 7.50 17.48 14.95
C ASP A 93 6.02 17.37 14.53
N LYS A 94 5.40 18.48 14.11
CA LYS A 94 4.04 18.44 13.58
C LYS A 94 4.00 17.60 12.31
N GLN A 95 2.91 16.90 12.05
CA GLN A 95 2.76 16.07 10.87
C GLN A 95 2.99 16.85 9.56
N GLU A 96 2.50 18.09 9.47
CA GLU A 96 2.74 18.96 8.34
C GLU A 96 4.25 19.21 8.10
N ASP A 97 4.99 19.54 9.17
CA ASP A 97 6.44 19.80 9.09
C ASP A 97 7.21 18.53 8.68
N VAL A 98 6.74 17.36 9.12
CA VAL A 98 7.32 16.06 8.76
C VAL A 98 7.09 15.76 7.28
N TYR A 99 5.87 15.98 6.77
CA TYR A 99 5.56 15.80 5.34
C TYR A 99 6.38 16.74 4.45
N TYR A 100 6.54 17.99 4.85
CA TYR A 100 7.35 18.94 4.08
C TYR A 100 8.82 18.54 4.08
N GLU A 101 9.32 17.97 5.18
CA GLU A 101 10.67 17.42 5.21
C GLU A 101 10.82 16.17 4.34
N PHE A 102 9.82 15.30 4.25
CA PHE A 102 9.84 14.18 3.32
C PHE A 102 10.06 14.66 1.87
N PHE A 103 9.39 15.72 1.43
CA PHE A 103 9.61 16.26 0.10
C PHE A 103 11.02 16.81 -0.10
N ASN A 104 11.59 17.51 0.89
CA ASN A 104 12.98 17.98 0.85
C ASN A 104 13.99 16.82 0.77
N GLU A 105 13.72 15.75 1.48
CA GLU A 105 14.55 14.55 1.45
C GLU A 105 14.48 13.83 0.10
N LEU A 106 13.30 13.76 -0.50
CA LEU A 106 13.15 13.22 -1.85
C LEU A 106 13.79 14.11 -2.92
N ASP A 107 13.75 15.45 -2.79
CA ASP A 107 14.51 16.36 -3.64
C ASP A 107 16.02 16.05 -3.57
N SER A 108 16.54 15.93 -2.36
CA SER A 108 17.96 15.61 -2.14
C SER A 108 18.35 14.23 -2.69
N ALA A 109 17.46 13.24 -2.55
CA ALA A 109 17.68 11.90 -3.06
C ALA A 109 17.70 11.86 -4.58
N VAL A 110 16.76 12.51 -5.25
CA VAL A 110 16.69 12.56 -6.72
C VAL A 110 17.93 13.22 -7.27
N VAL A 111 18.34 14.38 -6.74
CA VAL A 111 19.56 15.09 -7.18
C VAL A 111 20.81 14.21 -7.00
N ALA A 112 20.95 13.54 -5.86
CA ALA A 112 22.12 12.70 -5.60
C ALA A 112 22.18 11.49 -6.55
N LEU A 113 21.03 10.88 -6.85
CA LEU A 113 20.95 9.73 -7.76
C LEU A 113 21.14 10.11 -9.22
N THR A 114 20.50 11.17 -9.70
CA THR A 114 20.62 11.62 -11.10
C THR A 114 22.04 12.03 -11.40
N ASN A 115 22.70 12.83 -10.55
CA ASN A 115 24.11 13.20 -10.72
C ASN A 115 25.02 11.95 -10.75
N TYR A 116 24.75 10.97 -9.90
CA TYR A 116 25.56 9.74 -9.91
C TYR A 116 25.35 8.90 -11.17
N ILE A 117 24.13 8.83 -11.69
CA ILE A 117 23.82 8.12 -12.94
C ILE A 117 24.53 8.80 -14.12
N ASP A 118 24.50 10.12 -14.19
CA ASP A 118 25.18 10.90 -15.24
C ASP A 118 26.70 10.70 -15.23
N GLU A 119 27.30 10.63 -14.03
CA GLU A 119 28.74 10.38 -13.88
C GLU A 119 29.15 8.93 -14.15
N LYS A 120 28.27 7.97 -13.83
CA LYS A 120 28.57 6.52 -13.85
C LYS A 120 27.38 5.69 -14.34
N PRO A 121 27.00 5.84 -15.62
CA PRO A 121 25.77 5.23 -16.16
C PRO A 121 25.73 3.69 -16.07
N GLU A 122 26.90 3.04 -16.16
CA GLU A 122 27.02 1.58 -16.11
C GLU A 122 27.22 1.01 -14.69
N SER A 123 27.11 1.84 -13.65
CA SER A 123 27.37 1.40 -12.28
C SER A 123 26.24 0.51 -11.75
N ASN A 124 26.60 -0.69 -11.27
CA ASN A 124 25.70 -1.62 -10.60
C ASN A 124 26.30 -2.22 -9.32
N GLY A 125 27.31 -1.57 -8.76
CA GLY A 125 28.05 -2.08 -7.58
C GLY A 125 27.22 -2.36 -6.35
N PHE A 126 26.03 -1.81 -6.26
CA PHE A 126 25.06 -2.02 -5.19
C PHE A 126 24.15 -3.23 -5.42
N ALA A 127 24.06 -3.80 -6.63
CA ALA A 127 23.10 -4.83 -7.00
C ALA A 127 23.08 -6.06 -6.07
N ARG A 128 24.24 -6.51 -5.59
CA ARG A 128 24.33 -7.68 -4.70
C ARG A 128 23.71 -7.44 -3.31
N PHE A 129 23.45 -6.20 -2.93
CA PHE A 129 22.89 -5.80 -1.63
C PHE A 129 21.46 -5.26 -1.75
N ASP A 130 21.03 -4.94 -2.95
CA ASP A 130 19.72 -4.38 -3.22
C ASP A 130 18.68 -5.49 -3.43
N ILE A 131 17.94 -5.79 -2.38
CA ILE A 131 16.86 -6.79 -2.41
C ILE A 131 15.55 -6.24 -2.98
N LEU A 132 15.52 -4.97 -3.40
CA LEU A 132 14.31 -4.28 -3.79
C LEU A 132 14.27 -3.95 -5.29
N LEU A 133 15.36 -3.39 -5.84
CA LEU A 133 15.39 -2.87 -7.21
C LEU A 133 16.65 -3.32 -8.00
N ASP A 134 17.30 -4.39 -7.58
CA ASP A 134 18.45 -5.02 -8.26
C ASP A 134 19.63 -4.06 -8.52
N GLY A 135 19.81 -3.05 -7.67
CA GLY A 135 20.87 -2.05 -7.79
C GLY A 135 20.70 -1.05 -8.93
N LYS A 136 19.53 -1.00 -9.55
CA LYS A 136 19.23 -0.08 -10.65
C LYS A 136 18.91 1.32 -10.12
N TYR A 137 19.89 2.22 -10.14
CA TYR A 137 19.73 3.58 -9.61
C TYR A 137 18.58 4.36 -10.28
N ALA A 138 18.35 4.16 -11.58
CA ALA A 138 17.19 4.73 -12.29
C ALA A 138 15.84 4.27 -11.69
N SER A 139 15.76 2.99 -11.26
CA SER A 139 14.57 2.48 -10.58
C SER A 139 14.38 3.10 -9.19
N TRP A 140 15.46 3.46 -8.50
CA TRP A 140 15.40 4.21 -7.25
C TRP A 140 14.88 5.65 -7.46
N VAL A 141 15.22 6.30 -8.59
CA VAL A 141 14.62 7.61 -8.95
C VAL A 141 13.12 7.44 -9.23
N LYS A 142 12.71 6.41 -9.97
CA LYS A 142 11.28 6.09 -10.18
C LYS A 142 10.56 5.85 -8.86
N PHE A 143 11.20 5.17 -7.91
CA PHE A 143 10.63 4.98 -6.58
C PHE A 143 10.46 6.30 -5.84
N ALA A 144 11.46 7.18 -5.85
CA ALA A 144 11.37 8.51 -5.23
C ALA A 144 10.22 9.33 -5.82
N ASN A 145 10.08 9.35 -7.15
CA ASN A 145 9.00 10.04 -7.85
C ASN A 145 7.62 9.46 -7.49
N SER A 146 7.50 8.14 -7.49
CA SER A 146 6.25 7.43 -7.14
C SER A 146 5.86 7.66 -5.69
N LEU A 147 6.84 7.65 -4.77
CA LEU A 147 6.63 7.94 -3.36
C LEU A 147 6.24 9.41 -3.14
N ARG A 148 6.87 10.35 -3.86
CA ARG A 148 6.47 11.77 -3.87
C ARG A 148 5.01 11.92 -4.28
N LEU A 149 4.59 11.25 -5.35
CA LEU A 149 3.19 11.26 -5.79
C LEU A 149 2.25 10.72 -4.71
N ARG A 150 2.58 9.58 -4.07
CA ARG A 150 1.80 9.04 -2.93
C ARG A 150 1.64 10.07 -1.82
N LEU A 151 2.74 10.70 -1.40
CA LEU A 151 2.72 11.70 -0.33
C LEU A 151 1.95 12.96 -0.72
N ALA A 152 2.09 13.43 -1.95
CA ALA A 152 1.34 14.58 -2.47
C ALA A 152 -0.17 14.29 -2.46
N MET A 153 -0.59 13.11 -2.92
CA MET A 153 -2.01 12.74 -2.91
C MET A 153 -2.57 12.58 -1.49
N ARG A 154 -1.75 12.18 -0.50
CA ARG A 154 -2.19 12.12 0.90
C ARG A 154 -2.51 13.49 1.51
N ILE A 155 -1.81 14.52 1.10
CA ILE A 155 -2.07 15.90 1.57
C ILE A 155 -3.02 16.69 0.65
N ALA A 156 -3.54 16.07 -0.40
CA ALA A 156 -4.35 16.72 -1.44
C ALA A 156 -5.55 17.50 -0.92
N SER A 157 -6.17 17.06 0.18
CA SER A 157 -7.36 17.70 0.74
C SER A 157 -7.03 18.82 1.74
N VAL A 158 -5.85 18.75 2.39
CA VAL A 158 -5.46 19.71 3.47
C VAL A 158 -4.46 20.76 2.99
N ALA A 159 -3.68 20.45 1.95
CA ALA A 159 -2.69 21.34 1.36
C ALA A 159 -2.62 21.16 -0.18
N PRO A 160 -3.71 21.45 -0.91
CA PRO A 160 -3.82 21.17 -2.35
C PRO A 160 -2.74 21.87 -3.19
N ASP A 161 -2.42 23.13 -2.88
CA ASP A 161 -1.40 23.88 -3.62
C ASP A 161 -0.01 23.25 -3.45
N LYS A 162 0.32 22.81 -2.23
CA LYS A 162 1.58 22.10 -1.96
C LYS A 162 1.61 20.75 -2.67
N ALA A 163 0.52 20.00 -2.63
CA ALA A 163 0.39 18.73 -3.34
C ALA A 163 0.61 18.90 -4.85
N CYS A 164 -0.07 19.85 -5.45
CA CYS A 164 0.07 20.17 -6.87
C CYS A 164 1.53 20.55 -7.22
N ALA A 165 2.15 21.43 -6.44
CA ALA A 165 3.55 21.84 -6.64
C ALA A 165 4.52 20.65 -6.58
N GLU A 166 4.32 19.71 -5.64
CA GLU A 166 5.17 18.52 -5.53
C GLU A 166 4.99 17.57 -6.72
N ILE A 167 3.78 17.47 -7.28
CA ILE A 167 3.53 16.67 -8.49
C ILE A 167 4.21 17.30 -9.71
N GLN A 168 4.21 18.64 -9.84
CA GLN A 168 4.90 19.32 -10.94
C GLN A 168 6.41 19.08 -10.92
N LYS A 169 7.04 19.01 -9.75
CA LYS A 169 8.46 18.70 -9.62
C LYS A 169 8.85 17.33 -10.22
N ILE A 170 7.94 16.36 -10.26
CA ILE A 170 8.23 15.05 -10.86
C ILE A 170 8.53 15.18 -12.35
N LYS A 171 7.93 16.14 -13.03
CA LYS A 171 8.19 16.43 -14.45
C LYS A 171 9.58 17.03 -14.72
N GLU A 172 10.32 17.44 -13.69
CA GLU A 172 11.66 18.04 -13.83
C GLU A 172 12.74 17.01 -14.15
N ASN A 173 12.43 15.70 -14.06
CA ASN A 173 13.33 14.64 -14.48
C ASN A 173 12.63 13.64 -15.39
N ASP A 174 13.40 13.04 -16.31
CA ASP A 174 12.90 12.15 -17.36
C ASP A 174 12.75 10.68 -16.91
N TYR A 175 12.92 10.39 -15.60
CA TYR A 175 12.86 9.02 -15.10
C TYR A 175 11.43 8.47 -14.97
N GLY A 176 10.45 9.35 -14.76
CA GLY A 176 9.04 8.98 -14.61
C GLY A 176 8.75 8.20 -13.32
N PHE A 177 7.79 7.29 -13.40
CA PHE A 177 7.23 6.53 -12.29
C PHE A 177 7.49 5.02 -12.42
N PHE A 178 7.08 4.25 -11.41
CA PHE A 178 6.86 2.83 -11.60
C PHE A 178 5.70 2.60 -12.56
N GLU A 179 5.94 1.70 -13.52
CA GLU A 179 4.98 1.25 -14.53
C GLU A 179 4.91 -0.28 -14.56
N ALA A 180 4.01 -0.86 -15.35
CA ALA A 180 3.76 -2.29 -15.39
C ALA A 180 5.04 -3.14 -15.58
N GLU A 181 5.96 -2.68 -16.42
CA GLU A 181 7.22 -3.38 -16.72
C GLU A 181 8.18 -3.47 -15.54
N THR A 182 8.08 -2.54 -14.58
CA THR A 182 8.96 -2.49 -13.41
C THR A 182 8.35 -3.20 -12.19
N GLY A 183 7.05 -3.48 -12.20
CA GLY A 183 6.33 -4.16 -11.11
C GLY A 183 6.17 -3.34 -9.84
N GLY A 184 7.03 -2.36 -9.57
CA GLY A 184 7.05 -1.55 -8.34
C GLY A 184 8.26 -1.83 -7.44
N ALA A 185 8.18 -1.40 -6.19
CA ALA A 185 9.16 -1.69 -5.13
C ALA A 185 8.67 -2.90 -4.31
N ILE A 186 9.23 -4.08 -4.60
CA ILE A 186 8.77 -5.36 -4.06
C ILE A 186 9.94 -6.07 -3.38
N VAL A 187 9.81 -6.36 -2.08
CA VAL A 187 10.80 -7.13 -1.32
C VAL A 187 10.66 -8.61 -1.68
N SER A 188 11.69 -9.14 -2.33
CA SER A 188 11.69 -10.54 -2.76
C SER A 188 12.10 -11.48 -1.62
N THR A 189 11.32 -12.54 -1.42
CA THR A 189 11.64 -13.61 -0.48
C THR A 189 12.88 -14.43 -0.87
N LYS A 190 13.32 -14.34 -2.13
CA LYS A 190 14.59 -14.95 -2.59
C LYS A 190 15.82 -14.38 -1.87
N SER A 191 15.71 -13.21 -1.26
CA SER A 191 16.78 -12.59 -0.46
C SER A 191 16.95 -13.18 0.94
N GLY A 192 16.15 -14.20 1.31
CA GLY A 192 16.09 -14.76 2.66
C GLY A 192 15.06 -14.09 3.58
N TYR A 193 14.33 -13.10 3.08
CA TYR A 193 13.18 -12.52 3.74
C TYR A 193 12.00 -13.51 3.75
N THR A 194 11.26 -13.58 4.85
CA THR A 194 10.00 -14.33 4.94
C THR A 194 8.87 -13.36 5.22
N ASN A 195 7.77 -13.51 4.47
CA ASN A 195 6.60 -12.65 4.63
C ASN A 195 5.87 -12.98 5.94
N PRO A 196 5.83 -12.06 6.93
CA PRO A 196 5.19 -12.32 8.22
C PRO A 196 3.68 -12.53 8.12
N LEU A 197 3.00 -12.02 7.09
CA LEU A 197 1.59 -12.33 6.84
C LEU A 197 1.39 -13.81 6.52
N GLY A 198 2.36 -14.45 5.86
CA GLY A 198 2.33 -15.88 5.61
C GLY A 198 2.40 -16.70 6.90
N GLU A 199 3.15 -16.24 7.91
CA GLU A 199 3.16 -16.87 9.23
C GLU A 199 1.83 -16.68 9.96
N LEU A 200 1.31 -15.46 10.02
CA LEU A 200 0.00 -15.16 10.61
C LEU A 200 -1.11 -16.01 9.96
N ASN A 201 -1.04 -16.18 8.66
CA ASN A 201 -2.02 -16.95 7.91
C ASN A 201 -1.88 -18.48 8.11
N ARG A 202 -0.68 -19.02 7.94
CA ARG A 202 -0.44 -20.47 7.84
C ARG A 202 -0.13 -21.14 9.16
N VAL A 203 0.57 -20.45 10.06
CA VAL A 203 0.98 -21.01 11.36
C VAL A 203 -0.03 -20.63 12.44
N TRP A 204 -0.39 -19.36 12.53
CA TRP A 204 -1.28 -18.88 13.60
C TRP A 204 -2.76 -18.93 13.23
N ASN A 205 -3.08 -19.04 11.95
CA ASN A 205 -4.44 -19.15 11.45
C ASN A 205 -5.33 -17.93 11.81
N GLU A 206 -4.84 -16.75 11.52
CA GLU A 206 -5.40 -15.46 12.00
C GLU A 206 -5.78 -14.48 10.87
N THR A 207 -5.83 -14.92 9.60
CA THR A 207 -6.12 -14.01 8.49
C THR A 207 -7.23 -14.53 7.61
N TYR A 208 -8.44 -14.10 7.90
CA TYR A 208 -9.65 -14.42 7.14
C TYR A 208 -10.05 -13.24 6.25
N MET A 209 -10.78 -13.52 5.19
CA MET A 209 -11.40 -12.47 4.36
C MET A 209 -12.37 -11.64 5.20
N SER A 210 -12.41 -10.34 4.97
CA SER A 210 -13.42 -9.48 5.59
C SER A 210 -14.72 -9.46 4.78
N ALA A 211 -15.82 -9.07 5.42
CA ALA A 211 -17.10 -8.82 4.75
C ALA A 211 -17.00 -7.73 3.67
N ASN A 212 -16.12 -6.73 3.85
CA ASN A 212 -15.91 -5.69 2.84
C ASN A 212 -15.29 -6.25 1.56
N MET A 213 -14.30 -7.14 1.70
CA MET A 213 -13.68 -7.80 0.54
C MET A 213 -14.66 -8.74 -0.14
N GLU A 214 -15.47 -9.50 0.63
CA GLU A 214 -16.54 -10.33 0.06
C GLU A 214 -17.52 -9.46 -0.73
N SER A 215 -18.08 -8.44 -0.10
CA SER A 215 -19.09 -7.56 -0.72
C SER A 215 -18.61 -7.01 -2.08
N ILE A 216 -17.38 -6.52 -2.14
CA ILE A 216 -16.85 -5.89 -3.35
C ILE A 216 -16.38 -6.93 -4.37
N LEU A 217 -15.53 -7.88 -3.99
CA LEU A 217 -14.94 -8.80 -4.97
C LEU A 217 -15.97 -9.81 -5.51
N VAL A 218 -16.85 -10.34 -4.66
CA VAL A 218 -17.92 -11.24 -5.11
C VAL A 218 -18.96 -10.44 -5.92
N GLY A 219 -19.33 -9.25 -5.45
CA GLY A 219 -20.29 -8.40 -6.16
C GLY A 219 -19.83 -7.99 -7.55
N TYR A 220 -18.54 -7.69 -7.72
CA TYR A 220 -17.95 -7.34 -9.02
C TYR A 220 -17.67 -8.56 -9.92
N ASP A 221 -17.82 -9.78 -9.40
CA ASP A 221 -17.29 -10.99 -10.06
C ASP A 221 -15.81 -10.80 -10.42
N ASP A 222 -15.04 -10.27 -9.45
CA ASP A 222 -13.67 -9.84 -9.68
C ASP A 222 -12.72 -11.03 -9.84
N PRO A 223 -12.07 -11.19 -11.00
CA PRO A 223 -11.18 -12.32 -11.24
C PRO A 223 -9.98 -12.40 -10.29
N ARG A 224 -9.63 -11.33 -9.57
CA ARG A 224 -8.52 -11.30 -8.58
C ARG A 224 -8.90 -11.99 -7.27
N LEU A 225 -10.19 -12.27 -7.04
CA LEU A 225 -10.69 -12.88 -5.80
C LEU A 225 -9.93 -14.16 -5.44
N GLY A 226 -9.75 -15.07 -6.41
CA GLY A 226 -9.02 -16.33 -6.20
C GLY A 226 -7.50 -16.17 -6.05
N ALA A 227 -6.92 -15.03 -6.43
CA ALA A 227 -5.53 -14.73 -6.16
C ALA A 227 -5.31 -14.18 -4.74
N TYR A 228 -6.33 -13.55 -4.15
CA TYR A 228 -6.26 -12.97 -2.82
C TYR A 228 -6.70 -13.89 -1.71
N PHE A 229 -7.70 -14.76 -1.96
CA PHE A 229 -8.33 -15.58 -0.95
C PHE A 229 -8.51 -17.03 -1.41
N GLU A 230 -8.53 -17.93 -0.45
CA GLU A 230 -8.87 -19.33 -0.64
C GLU A 230 -10.39 -19.54 -0.52
N HIS A 231 -10.90 -20.57 -1.18
CA HIS A 231 -12.27 -20.99 -0.97
C HIS A 231 -12.51 -21.44 0.49
N CYS A 232 -13.75 -21.35 0.92
CA CYS A 232 -14.18 -21.94 2.19
C CYS A 232 -13.85 -23.43 2.24
N THR A 233 -13.43 -23.89 3.42
CA THR A 233 -13.21 -25.30 3.74
C THR A 233 -14.39 -25.95 4.47
N ASP A 234 -15.34 -25.14 4.96
CA ASP A 234 -16.61 -25.62 5.50
C ASP A 234 -17.40 -26.39 4.43
N GLU A 235 -17.91 -27.58 4.76
CA GLU A 235 -18.58 -28.45 3.78
C GLU A 235 -19.85 -27.82 3.20
N ALA A 236 -20.59 -27.02 3.99
CA ALA A 236 -21.80 -26.34 3.51
C ALA A 236 -21.49 -25.15 2.59
N LEU A 237 -20.29 -24.60 2.67
CA LEU A 237 -19.83 -23.40 1.95
C LEU A 237 -18.74 -23.73 0.92
N LYS A 238 -18.46 -24.99 0.69
CA LYS A 238 -17.37 -25.45 -0.16
C LYS A 238 -17.42 -24.84 -1.55
N GLY A 239 -16.29 -24.28 -1.98
CA GLY A 239 -16.17 -23.63 -3.28
C GLY A 239 -16.69 -22.19 -3.32
N GLN A 240 -17.20 -21.67 -2.21
CA GLN A 240 -17.59 -20.27 -2.07
C GLN A 240 -16.46 -19.45 -1.45
N TYR A 241 -16.55 -18.13 -1.58
CA TYR A 241 -15.75 -17.15 -0.85
C TYR A 241 -16.64 -16.43 0.15
N ARG A 242 -16.30 -16.55 1.44
CA ARG A 242 -17.09 -15.95 2.53
C ARG A 242 -16.18 -15.26 3.51
N GLY A 243 -16.52 -14.03 3.86
CA GLY A 243 -15.78 -13.19 4.79
C GLY A 243 -16.41 -13.13 6.18
N ILE A 244 -15.82 -12.30 7.03
CA ILE A 244 -16.27 -12.04 8.40
C ILE A 244 -16.50 -10.54 8.55
N ARG A 245 -17.64 -10.14 9.12
CA ARG A 245 -17.92 -8.76 9.44
C ARG A 245 -17.02 -8.27 10.57
N GLN A 246 -16.43 -7.10 10.40
CA GLN A 246 -15.69 -6.45 11.48
C GLN A 246 -16.65 -5.95 12.59
N GLY A 247 -16.22 -6.10 13.83
CA GLY A 247 -17.04 -5.76 15.00
C GLY A 247 -17.93 -6.90 15.51
N THR A 248 -17.71 -8.15 15.03
CA THR A 248 -18.44 -9.33 15.49
C THR A 248 -17.62 -10.13 16.50
N CYS A 249 -18.26 -10.57 17.58
CA CYS A 249 -17.61 -11.29 18.69
C CYS A 249 -18.14 -12.74 18.78
N PHE A 250 -18.02 -13.52 17.69
CA PHE A 250 -18.46 -14.90 17.70
C PHE A 250 -17.35 -15.88 18.08
N ALA A 251 -17.78 -17.11 18.44
CA ALA A 251 -16.84 -18.18 18.66
C ALA A 251 -16.06 -18.51 17.39
N HIS A 252 -14.76 -18.73 17.53
CA HIS A 252 -13.87 -19.09 16.41
C HIS A 252 -14.39 -20.25 15.57
N SER A 253 -15.12 -21.21 16.18
CA SER A 253 -15.72 -22.35 15.48
C SER A 253 -16.67 -21.95 14.34
N HIS A 254 -17.31 -20.77 14.41
CA HIS A 254 -18.17 -20.25 13.35
C HIS A 254 -17.38 -19.80 12.12
N TYR A 255 -16.12 -19.39 12.28
CA TYR A 255 -15.33 -18.77 11.24
C TYR A 255 -14.20 -19.66 10.69
N SER A 256 -13.89 -20.77 11.40
CA SER A 256 -12.72 -21.60 11.09
C SER A 256 -12.69 -22.18 9.67
N GLY A 257 -13.85 -22.34 9.05
CA GLY A 257 -14.00 -22.85 7.69
C GLY A 257 -14.18 -21.78 6.60
N LEU A 258 -14.19 -20.48 6.95
CA LEU A 258 -14.36 -19.40 6.00
C LEU A 258 -13.07 -19.09 5.23
N SER A 259 -13.18 -18.22 4.22
CA SER A 259 -12.08 -17.90 3.31
C SER A 259 -10.91 -17.24 4.01
N LYS A 260 -9.70 -17.73 3.76
CA LYS A 260 -8.43 -17.19 4.28
C LYS A 260 -7.67 -16.44 3.20
N LEU A 261 -6.79 -15.56 3.65
CA LEU A 261 -5.86 -14.89 2.77
C LEU A 261 -4.94 -15.92 2.07
N PHE A 262 -4.74 -15.76 0.77
CA PHE A 262 -3.82 -16.60 -0.01
C PHE A 262 -2.41 -16.05 0.00
N VAL A 263 -1.76 -16.05 1.18
CA VAL A 263 -0.38 -15.58 1.37
C VAL A 263 0.45 -16.65 2.07
N LEU A 264 1.65 -16.88 1.57
CA LEU A 264 2.65 -17.79 2.11
C LEU A 264 3.83 -16.98 2.68
N GLN A 265 4.66 -17.63 3.51
CA GLN A 265 5.94 -17.04 3.94
C GLN A 265 6.88 -16.75 2.76
N SER A 266 6.71 -17.45 1.63
CA SER A 266 7.45 -17.26 0.38
C SER A 266 6.81 -16.26 -0.58
N THR A 267 5.71 -15.60 -0.20
CA THR A 267 5.08 -14.56 -1.02
C THR A 267 5.86 -13.26 -0.89
N ASP A 268 6.26 -12.69 -2.01
CA ASP A 268 6.97 -11.40 -2.05
C ASP A 268 6.10 -10.28 -1.45
N ALA A 269 6.72 -9.28 -0.80
CA ALA A 269 6.01 -8.22 -0.10
C ALA A 269 6.14 -6.87 -0.82
N PRO A 270 5.06 -6.29 -1.36
CA PRO A 270 5.10 -4.99 -2.00
C PRO A 270 5.19 -3.85 -0.97
N LEU A 271 6.11 -2.92 -1.17
CA LEU A 271 6.13 -1.61 -0.52
C LEU A 271 5.34 -0.59 -1.32
N MET A 272 5.41 -0.69 -2.65
CA MET A 272 4.67 0.15 -3.59
C MET A 272 4.48 -0.61 -4.90
N THR A 273 3.25 -0.70 -5.39
CA THR A 273 2.94 -1.34 -6.68
C THR A 273 2.82 -0.31 -7.79
N ALA A 274 3.13 -0.71 -9.03
CA ALA A 274 2.89 0.16 -10.18
C ALA A 274 1.40 0.45 -10.38
N SER A 275 0.53 -0.50 -10.03
CA SER A 275 -0.92 -0.31 -10.04
C SER A 275 -1.37 0.84 -9.13
N GLU A 276 -0.86 0.91 -7.88
CA GLU A 276 -1.12 2.05 -7.00
C GLU A 276 -0.71 3.37 -7.67
N VAL A 277 0.46 3.40 -8.30
CA VAL A 277 0.98 4.62 -8.96
C VAL A 277 0.05 5.09 -10.08
N TRP A 278 -0.48 4.19 -10.89
CA TRP A 278 -1.46 4.53 -11.92
C TRP A 278 -2.74 5.13 -11.35
N PHE A 279 -3.26 4.60 -10.24
CA PHE A 279 -4.43 5.19 -9.58
C PHE A 279 -4.15 6.55 -8.94
N LEU A 280 -2.95 6.77 -8.41
CA LEU A 280 -2.54 8.09 -7.93
C LEU A 280 -2.44 9.10 -9.08
N ARG A 281 -1.96 8.68 -10.26
CA ARG A 281 -1.94 9.49 -11.49
C ARG A 281 -3.36 9.80 -11.98
N ALA A 282 -4.25 8.80 -11.96
CA ALA A 282 -5.66 9.00 -12.31
C ALA A 282 -6.32 10.05 -11.41
N GLU A 283 -6.07 10.00 -10.09
CA GLU A 283 -6.59 11.00 -9.15
C GLU A 283 -5.97 12.39 -9.41
N ALA A 284 -4.67 12.48 -9.69
CA ALA A 284 -4.00 13.74 -10.01
C ALA A 284 -4.55 14.36 -11.30
N ALA A 285 -4.79 13.55 -12.33
CA ALA A 285 -5.43 13.97 -13.58
C ALA A 285 -6.86 14.47 -13.35
N LEU A 286 -7.67 13.71 -12.61
CA LEU A 286 -9.04 14.09 -12.24
C LEU A 286 -9.09 15.42 -11.47
N ARG A 287 -8.06 15.74 -10.69
CA ARG A 287 -7.92 17.04 -10.00
C ARG A 287 -7.46 18.18 -10.93
N GLY A 288 -7.04 17.87 -12.15
CA GLY A 288 -6.48 18.83 -13.11
C GLY A 288 -5.05 19.25 -12.77
N TRP A 289 -4.29 18.42 -12.05
CA TRP A 289 -2.91 18.68 -11.67
C TRP A 289 -1.88 18.12 -12.65
N THR A 290 -2.32 17.27 -13.58
CA THR A 290 -1.52 16.76 -14.70
C THR A 290 -2.31 16.85 -15.99
N ASP A 291 -1.60 16.75 -17.14
CA ASP A 291 -2.19 16.74 -18.48
C ASP A 291 -2.55 15.30 -18.94
N GLU A 292 -2.48 14.33 -18.02
CA GLU A 292 -2.81 12.93 -18.31
C GLU A 292 -4.33 12.74 -18.43
N ASP A 293 -4.71 11.72 -19.18
CA ASP A 293 -6.11 11.30 -19.28
C ASP A 293 -6.48 10.42 -18.08
N GLU A 294 -7.47 10.86 -17.28
CA GLU A 294 -7.87 10.16 -16.07
C GLU A 294 -8.41 8.74 -16.33
N GLU A 295 -9.13 8.53 -17.46
CA GLU A 295 -9.64 7.21 -17.85
C GLU A 295 -8.48 6.27 -18.23
N ALA A 296 -7.53 6.76 -19.03
CA ALA A 296 -6.37 5.97 -19.41
C ALA A 296 -5.55 5.54 -18.18
N CYS A 297 -5.30 6.46 -17.25
CA CYS A 297 -4.62 6.14 -15.99
C CYS A 297 -5.38 5.12 -15.14
N TYR A 298 -6.71 5.27 -15.02
CA TYR A 298 -7.57 4.31 -14.32
C TYR A 298 -7.50 2.91 -14.93
N ARG A 299 -7.67 2.81 -16.26
CA ARG A 299 -7.58 1.54 -17.00
C ARG A 299 -6.21 0.89 -16.84
N ASN A 300 -5.13 1.67 -16.93
CA ASN A 300 -3.78 1.18 -16.71
C ASN A 300 -3.59 0.66 -15.28
N GLY A 301 -4.17 1.32 -14.27
CA GLY A 301 -4.15 0.86 -12.89
C GLY A 301 -4.78 -0.52 -12.72
N VAL A 302 -5.98 -0.71 -13.27
CA VAL A 302 -6.67 -2.02 -13.25
C VAL A 302 -5.86 -3.07 -14.01
N THR A 303 -5.42 -2.75 -15.24
CA THR A 303 -4.65 -3.67 -16.09
C THR A 303 -3.34 -4.10 -15.40
N THR A 304 -2.63 -3.16 -14.81
CA THR A 304 -1.37 -3.45 -14.09
C THR A 304 -1.62 -4.34 -12.87
N SER A 305 -2.73 -4.13 -12.13
CA SER A 305 -3.13 -4.99 -11.03
C SER A 305 -3.40 -6.43 -11.50
N PHE A 306 -4.15 -6.60 -12.60
CA PHE A 306 -4.40 -7.92 -13.18
C PHE A 306 -3.08 -8.63 -13.57
N HIS A 307 -2.19 -7.92 -14.26
CA HIS A 307 -0.88 -8.48 -14.66
C HIS A 307 0.00 -8.86 -13.47
N GLN A 308 0.00 -8.04 -12.40
CA GLN A 308 0.74 -8.33 -11.17
C GLN A 308 0.36 -9.69 -10.57
N TRP A 309 -0.90 -10.06 -10.67
CA TRP A 309 -1.43 -11.30 -10.14
C TRP A 309 -1.56 -12.41 -11.19
N GLY A 310 -1.10 -12.19 -12.43
CA GLY A 310 -1.19 -13.16 -13.51
C GLY A 310 -2.63 -13.46 -13.95
N ILE A 311 -3.53 -12.50 -13.80
CA ILE A 311 -4.96 -12.63 -14.10
C ILE A 311 -5.24 -12.12 -15.52
N TYR A 312 -6.12 -12.82 -16.23
CA TYR A 312 -6.59 -12.47 -17.57
C TYR A 312 -8.03 -11.93 -17.53
N GLY A 313 -8.50 -11.37 -18.66
CA GLY A 313 -9.89 -10.93 -18.81
C GLY A 313 -10.16 -9.48 -18.35
N VAL A 314 -9.12 -8.67 -18.22
CA VAL A 314 -9.23 -7.27 -17.79
C VAL A 314 -10.15 -6.42 -18.67
N GLU A 315 -10.19 -6.67 -19.98
CA GLU A 315 -11.05 -5.91 -20.90
C GLU A 315 -12.55 -6.14 -20.68
N ASP A 316 -12.93 -7.35 -20.26
CA ASP A 316 -14.32 -7.66 -19.91
C ASP A 316 -14.67 -7.10 -18.54
N TYR A 317 -13.75 -7.19 -17.58
CA TYR A 317 -13.91 -6.57 -16.28
C TYR A 317 -14.11 -5.04 -16.38
N LEU A 318 -13.33 -4.36 -17.21
CA LEU A 318 -13.45 -2.92 -17.44
C LEU A 318 -14.73 -2.49 -18.17
N LYS A 319 -15.55 -3.43 -18.66
CA LYS A 319 -16.87 -3.19 -19.23
C LYS A 319 -18.00 -3.57 -18.27
N SER A 320 -17.65 -4.18 -17.12
CA SER A 320 -18.63 -4.69 -16.17
C SER A 320 -19.42 -3.55 -15.51
N GLU A 321 -20.73 -3.72 -15.47
CA GLU A 321 -21.70 -2.85 -14.79
C GLU A 321 -22.14 -3.44 -13.43
N LEU A 322 -21.48 -4.49 -12.96
CA LEU A 322 -21.73 -5.07 -11.66
C LEU A 322 -21.30 -4.09 -10.55
N THR A 323 -22.00 -4.17 -9.42
CA THR A 323 -21.72 -3.38 -8.20
C THR A 323 -21.41 -4.31 -7.05
N ALA A 324 -20.92 -3.77 -5.94
CA ALA A 324 -20.77 -4.55 -4.72
C ALA A 324 -22.12 -5.20 -4.32
N SER A 325 -22.06 -6.41 -3.77
CA SER A 325 -23.21 -7.16 -3.27
C SER A 325 -23.40 -6.96 -1.76
N ASP A 326 -24.62 -7.16 -1.29
CA ASP A 326 -24.87 -7.23 0.14
C ASP A 326 -24.08 -8.35 0.78
N PHE A 327 -23.52 -8.10 1.95
CA PHE A 327 -22.91 -9.15 2.77
C PHE A 327 -24.00 -9.83 3.60
N ILE A 328 -24.12 -11.13 3.45
CA ILE A 328 -25.06 -11.96 4.21
C ILE A 328 -24.25 -12.89 5.09
N ASP A 329 -24.30 -12.70 6.40
CA ASP A 329 -23.61 -13.55 7.35
C ASP A 329 -24.22 -14.97 7.34
N THR A 330 -23.36 -15.96 7.39
CA THR A 330 -23.79 -17.38 7.32
C THR A 330 -24.38 -17.91 8.62
N TYR A 331 -24.22 -17.21 9.72
CA TYR A 331 -24.60 -17.67 11.06
C TYR A 331 -25.58 -16.75 11.79
N ASP A 332 -25.57 -15.45 11.49
CA ASP A 332 -26.36 -14.45 12.19
C ASP A 332 -26.83 -13.31 11.29
N GLU A 333 -28.12 -13.23 11.05
CA GLU A 333 -28.73 -12.20 10.20
C GLU A 333 -28.48 -10.75 10.73
N GLU A 334 -28.23 -10.57 12.03
CA GLU A 334 -27.92 -9.25 12.60
C GLU A 334 -26.59 -8.70 12.09
N ASN A 335 -25.73 -9.54 11.53
CA ASN A 335 -24.47 -9.16 10.93
C ASN A 335 -24.58 -8.79 9.44
N ASN A 336 -25.73 -8.91 8.83
CA ASN A 336 -25.92 -8.55 7.44
C ASN A 336 -25.64 -7.08 7.21
N ILE A 337 -25.02 -6.74 6.07
CA ILE A 337 -24.69 -5.37 5.69
C ILE A 337 -25.13 -5.13 4.25
N GLU A 338 -25.97 -4.11 4.04
CA GLU A 338 -26.26 -3.63 2.70
C GLU A 338 -25.02 -3.03 2.04
N ALA A 339 -24.78 -3.36 0.76
CA ALA A 339 -23.65 -2.85 -0.01
C ALA A 339 -23.72 -1.33 -0.14
N ARG A 340 -22.67 -0.64 0.28
CA ARG A 340 -22.56 0.82 0.23
C ARG A 340 -21.90 1.32 -1.05
N CYS A 341 -20.92 0.56 -1.58
CA CYS A 341 -20.27 0.90 -2.83
C CYS A 341 -21.23 0.61 -4.00
N LYS A 342 -21.60 1.66 -4.73
CA LYS A 342 -22.54 1.55 -5.87
C LYS A 342 -21.86 1.81 -7.20
N VAL A 343 -20.57 2.13 -7.22
CA VAL A 343 -19.83 2.32 -8.47
C VAL A 343 -19.50 0.99 -9.13
N THR A 344 -19.33 1.02 -10.44
CA THR A 344 -19.00 -0.14 -11.27
C THR A 344 -17.54 -0.09 -11.69
N PRO A 345 -16.90 -1.21 -12.08
CA PRO A 345 -15.57 -1.22 -12.69
C PRO A 345 -15.50 -0.41 -14.00
N LYS A 346 -16.61 -0.35 -14.75
CA LYS A 346 -16.69 0.39 -16.00
C LYS A 346 -16.55 1.90 -15.77
N TRP A 347 -15.58 2.51 -16.47
CA TRP A 347 -15.47 3.95 -16.51
C TRP A 347 -16.60 4.56 -17.34
N ASN A 348 -17.16 5.68 -16.87
CA ASN A 348 -18.12 6.47 -17.62
C ASN A 348 -17.65 7.93 -17.65
N PRO A 349 -17.30 8.48 -18.82
CA PRO A 349 -16.85 9.87 -18.94
C PRO A 349 -17.88 10.90 -18.45
N GLN A 350 -19.17 10.54 -18.40
CA GLN A 350 -20.27 11.41 -17.97
C GLN A 350 -20.50 11.40 -16.45
N ASP A 351 -19.83 10.50 -15.72
CA ASP A 351 -19.90 10.51 -14.26
C ASP A 351 -19.37 11.84 -13.71
N ASP A 352 -19.94 12.30 -12.61
CA ASP A 352 -19.41 13.45 -11.89
C ASP A 352 -18.04 13.14 -11.26
N LYS A 353 -17.38 14.20 -10.81
CA LYS A 353 -16.02 14.08 -10.28
C LYS A 353 -15.92 13.18 -9.05
N GLU A 354 -16.93 13.20 -8.18
CA GLU A 354 -16.95 12.39 -6.96
C GLU A 354 -17.14 10.91 -7.30
N THR A 355 -18.06 10.59 -8.21
CA THR A 355 -18.25 9.22 -8.71
C THR A 355 -16.98 8.66 -9.38
N LYS A 356 -16.31 9.48 -10.20
CA LYS A 356 -15.02 9.09 -10.81
C LYS A 356 -13.95 8.84 -9.74
N LEU A 357 -13.88 9.71 -8.72
CA LEU A 357 -12.96 9.55 -7.61
C LEU A 357 -13.25 8.27 -6.82
N GLU A 358 -14.53 7.98 -6.53
CA GLU A 358 -14.92 6.73 -5.86
C GLU A 358 -14.46 5.51 -6.65
N LYS A 359 -14.63 5.49 -7.99
CA LYS A 359 -14.11 4.40 -8.84
C LYS A 359 -12.60 4.24 -8.72
N ILE A 360 -11.84 5.33 -8.80
CA ILE A 360 -10.38 5.31 -8.68
C ILE A 360 -9.96 4.75 -7.31
N ILE A 361 -10.55 5.26 -6.23
CA ILE A 361 -10.19 4.84 -4.86
C ILE A 361 -10.59 3.39 -4.60
N THR A 362 -11.77 2.96 -5.07
CA THR A 362 -12.23 1.57 -4.93
C THR A 362 -11.27 0.61 -5.63
N GLN A 363 -10.89 0.89 -6.89
CA GLN A 363 -9.96 0.03 -7.61
C GLN A 363 -8.54 0.08 -7.03
N LYS A 364 -8.09 1.24 -6.53
CA LYS A 364 -6.82 1.37 -5.79
C LYS A 364 -6.82 0.56 -4.49
N TRP A 365 -7.96 0.48 -3.81
CA TRP A 365 -8.11 -0.31 -2.60
C TRP A 365 -8.09 -1.82 -2.89
N ILE A 366 -8.66 -2.26 -4.02
CA ILE A 366 -8.63 -3.67 -4.44
C ILE A 366 -7.20 -4.09 -4.86
N ALA A 367 -6.50 -3.24 -5.60
CA ALA A 367 -5.21 -3.53 -6.23
C ALA A 367 -4.04 -3.61 -5.25
#